data_10ae5dca3f7a4f7e6b7aae279ad78307
#
_entry.id   10ae5dca3f7a4f7e6b7aae279ad78307
#
_cell.length_a   1.000
_cell.length_b   1.000
_cell.length_c   1.000
_cell.angle_alpha   90.00
_cell.angle_beta   90.00
_cell.angle_gamma   90.00
#
_symmetry.space_group_name_H-M   'P 1'
#
loop_
_entity.id
_entity.type
_entity.pdbx_description
1 polymer ?
#
loop_
_entity_poly.entity_id
_entity_poly.type
_entity_poly.pdbx_seq_one_letter_code
_entity_poly.pdbx_strand_id
1 'polypeptide(L)'
;DYSIISKRNLYLNYGLLGLCTLLKQQGYEVEQFQGEYWKPYELIEKINDTEFRLDSIEYPVIISIVSFLSLQWCQEITRILKVEYGLKCIVGGKYVVDGNIEWLKRKLPYVDLFIEGAGERKIVHALSNIESNGLEYFGYYNRLDYSLLSDYKLYNPSIELARGCGRGCAYCADGNKKKSSVKDANSVIDELHFVEQTYDYEDFNIYFQMATFQVEDRWIELYRRRMCEFDKIFYWRCTSRIDALDLKSIP
;
A
#
# COMPACT_ATOMS: atom_id res chain seq x y z
N ASP A 1 -14.83 9.80 -18.53
CA ASP A 1 -15.47 10.68 -17.53
C ASP A 1 -15.37 10.00 -16.15
N TYR A 2 -14.29 10.31 -15.39
CA TYR A 2 -14.04 9.75 -14.06
C TYR A 2 -15.04 10.23 -12.98
N SER A 3 -16.00 11.05 -13.36
CA SER A 3 -17.01 11.64 -12.46
C SER A 3 -18.00 10.61 -11.89
N ILE A 4 -18.03 9.39 -12.43
CA ILE A 4 -18.98 8.33 -12.03
C ILE A 4 -18.38 7.39 -10.97
N ILE A 5 -17.07 7.34 -10.83
CA ILE A 5 -16.46 6.67 -9.66
C ILE A 5 -16.68 7.62 -8.49
N SER A 6 -17.73 7.35 -7.72
CA SER A 6 -17.99 8.15 -6.52
C SER A 6 -16.67 8.27 -5.73
N LYS A 7 -16.33 9.45 -5.25
CA LYS A 7 -15.17 9.70 -4.38
C LYS A 7 -15.04 8.67 -3.23
N ARG A 8 -16.14 8.01 -2.88
CA ARG A 8 -16.22 6.93 -1.86
C ARG A 8 -15.55 5.60 -2.25
N ASN A 9 -15.02 5.42 -3.46
CA ASN A 9 -14.40 4.17 -3.93
C ASN A 9 -12.93 4.30 -4.30
N LEU A 10 -12.26 5.36 -3.88
CA LEU A 10 -10.84 5.50 -4.09
C LEU A 10 -10.06 4.63 -3.09
N TYR A 11 -9.09 3.87 -3.57
CA TYR A 11 -8.25 3.01 -2.75
C TYR A 11 -6.82 3.56 -2.70
N LEU A 12 -6.25 3.54 -1.52
CA LEU A 12 -4.86 3.92 -1.32
C LEU A 12 -3.90 2.76 -1.68
N ASN A 13 -2.66 3.10 -1.99
CA ASN A 13 -1.59 2.11 -2.08
C ASN A 13 -1.08 1.79 -0.66
N TYR A 14 -1.74 0.82 0.00
CA TYR A 14 -1.42 0.46 1.38
C TYR A 14 0.01 -0.04 1.56
N GLY A 15 0.58 -0.74 0.57
CA GLY A 15 1.96 -1.23 0.62
C GLY A 15 2.97 -0.09 0.65
N LEU A 16 2.74 0.98 -0.13
CA LEU A 16 3.58 2.17 -0.09
C LEU A 16 3.40 2.93 1.22
N LEU A 17 2.16 3.07 1.72
CA LEU A 17 1.89 3.72 3.00
C LEU A 17 2.54 2.97 4.17
N GLY A 18 2.61 1.64 4.10
CA GLY A 18 3.37 0.82 5.05
C GLY A 18 4.86 1.15 5.04
N LEU A 19 5.46 1.34 3.86
CA LEU A 19 6.86 1.77 3.75
C LEU A 19 7.06 3.19 4.28
N CYS A 20 6.16 4.13 3.99
CA CYS A 20 6.21 5.47 4.54
C CYS A 20 6.13 5.45 6.08
N THR A 21 5.21 4.66 6.64
CA THR A 21 5.09 4.51 8.10
C THR A 21 6.38 3.94 8.71
N LEU A 22 7.00 2.94 8.07
CA LEU A 22 8.29 2.39 8.47
C LEU A 22 9.39 3.46 8.45
N LEU A 23 9.51 4.19 7.35
CA LEU A 23 10.55 5.22 7.19
C LEU A 23 10.39 6.33 8.22
N LYS A 24 9.17 6.77 8.51
CA LYS A 24 8.90 7.73 9.59
C LYS A 24 9.39 7.22 10.96
N GLN A 25 9.18 5.94 11.26
CA GLN A 25 9.67 5.32 12.49
C GLN A 25 11.21 5.23 12.54
N GLN A 26 11.88 5.24 11.39
CA GLN A 26 13.33 5.31 11.29
C GLN A 26 13.87 6.75 11.31
N GLY A 27 13.01 7.74 11.52
CA GLY A 27 13.37 9.14 11.63
C GLY A 27 13.41 9.93 10.32
N TYR A 28 12.94 9.35 9.20
CA TYR A 28 12.80 10.08 7.95
C TYR A 28 11.53 10.93 7.95
N GLU A 29 11.60 12.13 7.40
CA GLU A 29 10.43 12.90 7.02
C GLU A 29 9.93 12.38 5.67
N VAL A 30 8.65 12.00 5.60
CA VAL A 30 8.07 11.36 4.43
C VAL A 30 6.62 11.79 4.21
N GLU A 31 6.23 11.90 2.95
CA GLU A 31 4.84 12.04 2.53
C GLU A 31 4.58 11.14 1.33
N GLN A 32 3.38 10.57 1.26
CA GLN A 32 2.91 9.78 0.14
C GLN A 32 1.89 10.55 -0.68
N PHE A 33 2.04 10.50 -1.99
CA PHE A 33 1.07 10.97 -2.96
C PHE A 33 0.51 9.80 -3.77
N GLN A 34 -0.80 9.81 -4.02
CA GLN A 34 -1.46 8.78 -4.80
C GLN A 34 -1.47 9.19 -6.29
N GLY A 35 -0.43 8.80 -7.01
CA GLY A 35 -0.20 9.20 -8.41
C GLY A 35 -1.21 8.67 -9.43
N GLU A 36 -2.01 7.66 -9.08
CA GLU A 36 -2.99 7.04 -9.98
C GLU A 36 -4.03 8.01 -10.53
N TYR A 37 -4.33 9.07 -9.80
CA TYR A 37 -5.41 10.02 -10.12
C TYR A 37 -4.89 11.33 -10.72
N TRP A 38 -3.58 11.44 -10.98
CA TRP A 38 -2.94 12.65 -11.48
C TRP A 38 -2.09 12.36 -12.71
N LYS A 39 -2.07 13.28 -13.66
CA LYS A 39 -1.01 13.27 -14.66
C LYS A 39 0.33 13.62 -14.01
N PRO A 40 1.49 13.15 -14.58
CA PRO A 40 2.79 13.41 -13.97
C PRO A 40 3.06 14.87 -13.61
N TYR A 41 2.81 15.83 -14.51
CA TYR A 41 3.04 17.23 -14.22
C TYR A 41 2.07 17.81 -13.18
N GLU A 42 0.80 17.41 -13.21
CA GLU A 42 -0.18 17.82 -12.19
C GLU A 42 0.23 17.33 -10.79
N LEU A 43 0.79 16.14 -10.71
CA LEU A 43 1.33 15.63 -9.45
C LEU A 43 2.57 16.38 -8.98
N ILE A 44 3.47 16.74 -9.90
CA ILE A 44 4.65 17.56 -9.62
C ILE A 44 4.25 18.93 -9.06
N GLU A 45 3.30 19.60 -9.67
CA GLU A 45 2.75 20.87 -9.17
C GLU A 45 2.19 20.71 -7.76
N LYS A 46 1.35 19.67 -7.56
CA LYS A 46 0.77 19.37 -6.25
C LYS A 46 1.84 19.11 -5.16
N ILE A 47 2.91 18.37 -5.48
CA ILE A 47 4.02 18.12 -4.54
C ILE A 47 4.73 19.45 -4.19
N ASN A 48 5.00 20.27 -5.19
CA ASN A 48 5.69 21.55 -4.99
C ASN A 48 4.87 22.59 -4.22
N ASP A 49 3.56 22.41 -4.10
CA ASP A 49 2.68 23.22 -3.28
C ASP A 49 2.69 22.79 -1.79
N THR A 50 3.41 21.72 -1.44
CA THR A 50 3.60 21.27 -0.05
C THR A 50 4.96 21.68 0.50
N GLU A 51 5.26 21.31 1.74
CA GLU A 51 6.59 21.48 2.32
C GLU A 51 7.64 20.53 1.70
N PHE A 52 7.21 19.46 1.03
CA PHE A 52 8.06 18.49 0.32
C PHE A 52 8.36 18.92 -1.12
N ARG A 53 8.74 20.17 -1.29
CA ARG A 53 9.11 20.67 -2.62
C ARG A 53 10.27 19.88 -3.21
N LEU A 54 10.14 19.51 -4.48
CA LEU A 54 11.11 18.64 -5.17
C LEU A 54 12.52 19.25 -5.27
N ASP A 55 12.64 20.57 -5.25
CA ASP A 55 13.91 21.28 -5.26
C ASP A 55 14.67 21.25 -3.91
N SER A 56 14.00 20.82 -2.84
CA SER A 56 14.57 20.72 -1.48
C SER A 56 14.79 19.29 -0.98
N ILE A 57 14.41 18.27 -1.77
CA ILE A 57 14.51 16.88 -1.38
C ILE A 57 15.95 16.36 -1.55
N GLU A 58 16.52 15.79 -0.48
CA GLU A 58 17.84 15.15 -0.49
C GLU A 58 17.80 13.66 -0.79
N TYR A 59 16.69 12.99 -0.49
CA TYR A 59 16.51 11.55 -0.64
C TYR A 59 15.88 11.18 -1.98
N PRO A 60 16.07 9.93 -2.45
CA PRO A 60 15.41 9.43 -3.65
C PRO A 60 13.88 9.45 -3.53
N VAL A 61 13.21 9.71 -4.65
CA VAL A 61 11.76 9.54 -4.77
C VAL A 61 11.43 8.06 -4.95
N ILE A 62 10.54 7.53 -4.12
CA ILE A 62 10.14 6.13 -4.12
C ILE A 62 8.80 5.99 -4.84
N ILE A 63 8.75 5.14 -5.87
CA ILE A 63 7.57 4.94 -6.70
C ILE A 63 7.15 3.46 -6.65
N SER A 64 5.86 3.23 -6.40
CA SER A 64 5.27 1.89 -6.41
C SER A 64 4.45 1.67 -7.67
N ILE A 65 4.84 0.71 -8.51
CA ILE A 65 4.07 0.26 -9.67
C ILE A 65 3.41 -1.09 -9.39
N VAL A 66 2.09 -1.14 -9.60
CA VAL A 66 1.30 -2.35 -9.28
C VAL A 66 0.90 -3.15 -10.51
N SER A 67 0.97 -2.56 -11.70
CA SER A 67 0.61 -3.19 -12.96
C SER A 67 1.34 -2.58 -14.16
N PHE A 68 1.25 -3.23 -15.32
CA PHE A 68 1.81 -2.71 -16.58
C PHE A 68 1.13 -1.39 -17.02
N LEU A 69 -0.10 -1.13 -16.59
CA LEU A 69 -0.82 0.11 -16.91
C LEU A 69 -0.13 1.36 -16.34
N SER A 70 0.62 1.20 -15.26
CA SER A 70 1.36 2.30 -14.63
C SER A 70 2.69 2.64 -15.33
N LEU A 71 3.13 1.86 -16.33
CA LEU A 71 4.47 1.99 -16.90
C LEU A 71 4.69 3.32 -17.63
N GLN A 72 3.75 3.72 -18.49
CA GLN A 72 3.86 4.97 -19.23
C GLN A 72 3.92 6.16 -18.28
N TRP A 73 3.05 6.16 -17.28
CA TRP A 73 3.04 7.18 -16.24
C TRP A 73 4.36 7.18 -15.46
N CYS A 74 4.86 6.00 -15.08
CA CYS A 74 6.13 5.86 -14.36
C CYS A 74 7.33 6.33 -15.20
N GLN A 75 7.33 6.06 -16.51
CA GLN A 75 8.37 6.53 -17.43
C GLN A 75 8.41 8.06 -17.47
N GLU A 76 7.26 8.70 -17.59
CA GLU A 76 7.17 10.15 -17.66
C GLU A 76 7.55 10.83 -16.34
N ILE A 77 7.01 10.37 -15.19
CA ILE A 77 7.33 10.96 -13.89
C ILE A 77 8.82 10.81 -13.55
N THR A 78 9.43 9.64 -13.81
CA THR A 78 10.86 9.43 -13.54
C THR A 78 11.75 10.26 -14.45
N ARG A 79 11.33 10.52 -15.70
CA ARG A 79 12.01 11.45 -16.61
C ARG A 79 12.00 12.87 -16.04
N ILE A 80 10.82 13.36 -15.61
CA ILE A 80 10.69 14.71 -15.04
C ILE A 80 11.57 14.84 -13.79
N LEU A 81 11.43 13.90 -12.84
CA LEU A 81 12.20 13.92 -11.61
C LEU A 81 13.72 13.90 -11.84
N LYS A 82 14.18 13.10 -12.82
CA LYS A 82 15.61 12.98 -13.11
C LYS A 82 16.15 14.18 -13.89
N VAL A 83 15.45 14.59 -14.95
CA VAL A 83 15.96 15.59 -15.92
C VAL A 83 15.75 17.00 -15.41
N GLU A 84 14.60 17.30 -14.81
CA GLU A 84 14.23 18.65 -14.42
C GLU A 84 14.63 18.97 -12.96
N TYR A 85 14.65 17.95 -12.08
CA TYR A 85 14.98 18.13 -10.65
C TYR A 85 16.28 17.46 -10.21
N GLY A 86 16.91 16.63 -11.04
CA GLY A 86 18.15 15.92 -10.68
C GLY A 86 17.98 14.81 -9.63
N LEU A 87 16.75 14.43 -9.31
CA LEU A 87 16.43 13.49 -8.25
C LEU A 87 16.69 12.05 -8.67
N LYS A 88 17.07 11.22 -7.71
CA LYS A 88 17.15 9.78 -7.89
C LYS A 88 15.76 9.15 -7.72
N CYS A 89 15.50 8.09 -8.47
CA CYS A 89 14.24 7.36 -8.44
C CYS A 89 14.45 5.89 -8.06
N ILE A 90 13.71 5.43 -7.06
CA ILE A 90 13.63 4.02 -6.66
C ILE A 90 12.24 3.50 -7.05
N VAL A 91 12.17 2.42 -7.81
CA VAL A 91 10.91 1.83 -8.24
C VAL A 91 10.74 0.42 -7.67
N GLY A 92 9.60 0.19 -7.05
CA GLY A 92 9.19 -1.11 -6.52
C GLY A 92 7.72 -1.40 -6.78
N GLY A 93 7.13 -2.31 -6.00
CA GLY A 93 5.73 -2.68 -6.09
C GLY A 93 5.48 -4.03 -6.75
N LYS A 94 4.22 -4.47 -6.80
CA LYS A 94 3.84 -5.82 -7.24
C LYS A 94 4.28 -6.18 -8.68
N TYR A 95 4.47 -5.18 -9.53
CA TYR A 95 4.88 -5.41 -10.91
C TYR A 95 6.39 -5.57 -11.06
N VAL A 96 7.20 -5.23 -10.06
CA VAL A 96 8.66 -5.42 -10.08
C VAL A 96 8.98 -6.80 -9.54
N VAL A 97 9.25 -7.73 -10.45
CA VAL A 97 9.60 -9.13 -10.16
C VAL A 97 10.86 -9.51 -10.92
N ASP A 98 11.61 -10.49 -10.40
CA ASP A 98 12.89 -10.94 -11.01
C ASP A 98 12.78 -11.17 -12.52
N GLY A 99 11.73 -11.85 -12.96
CA GLY A 99 11.51 -12.17 -14.37
C GLY A 99 11.31 -10.96 -15.31
N ASN A 100 11.11 -9.73 -14.79
CA ASN A 100 10.90 -8.55 -15.64
C ASN A 100 11.86 -7.38 -15.38
N ILE A 101 12.76 -7.47 -14.43
CA ILE A 101 13.67 -6.36 -14.06
C ILE A 101 14.50 -5.87 -15.25
N GLU A 102 15.13 -6.76 -16.01
CA GLU A 102 15.94 -6.38 -17.17
C GLU A 102 15.11 -5.73 -18.28
N TRP A 103 13.87 -6.13 -18.44
CA TRP A 103 12.94 -5.47 -19.33
C TRP A 103 12.52 -4.10 -18.81
N LEU A 104 12.23 -3.98 -17.49
CA LEU A 104 11.90 -2.71 -16.85
C LEU A 104 13.03 -1.69 -16.93
N LYS A 105 14.28 -2.08 -16.75
CA LYS A 105 15.45 -1.20 -16.94
C LYS A 105 15.48 -0.56 -18.34
N ARG A 106 15.12 -1.31 -19.37
CA ARG A 106 15.04 -0.77 -20.75
C ARG A 106 13.83 0.15 -20.94
N LYS A 107 12.72 -0.11 -20.26
CA LYS A 107 11.49 0.69 -20.40
C LYS A 107 11.49 1.94 -19.50
N LEU A 108 12.18 1.90 -18.40
CA LEU A 108 12.25 2.96 -17.40
C LEU A 108 13.72 3.41 -17.19
N PRO A 109 14.35 4.04 -18.22
CA PRO A 109 15.80 4.33 -18.20
C PRO A 109 16.21 5.40 -17.17
N TYR A 110 15.24 6.11 -16.58
CA TYR A 110 15.48 7.16 -15.58
C TYR A 110 15.40 6.64 -14.14
N VAL A 111 15.17 5.34 -13.93
CA VAL A 111 15.15 4.70 -12.62
C VAL A 111 16.56 4.31 -12.20
N ASP A 112 16.96 4.72 -10.99
CA ASP A 112 18.30 4.44 -10.46
C ASP A 112 18.35 3.07 -9.75
N LEU A 113 17.25 2.63 -9.14
CA LEU A 113 17.18 1.35 -8.42
C LEU A 113 15.80 0.71 -8.54
N PHE A 114 15.79 -0.60 -8.84
CA PHE A 114 14.57 -1.42 -8.75
C PHE A 114 14.60 -2.29 -7.49
N ILE A 115 13.49 -2.27 -6.74
CA ILE A 115 13.29 -3.10 -5.55
C ILE A 115 12.24 -4.16 -5.84
N GLU A 116 12.69 -5.41 -5.93
CA GLU A 116 11.85 -6.57 -6.09
C GLU A 116 11.35 -7.11 -4.75
N GLY A 117 10.10 -7.61 -4.73
CA GLY A 117 9.51 -8.31 -3.59
C GLY A 117 9.15 -7.40 -2.42
N ALA A 118 9.33 -7.88 -1.20
CA ALA A 118 9.06 -7.11 0.01
C ALA A 118 10.06 -5.95 0.13
N GLY A 119 9.54 -4.73 0.15
CA GLY A 119 10.35 -3.51 0.10
C GLY A 119 10.95 -3.10 1.44
N GLU A 120 10.41 -3.57 2.56
CA GLU A 120 10.67 -3.06 3.90
C GLU A 120 12.15 -3.05 4.28
N ARG A 121 12.83 -4.19 4.14
CA ARG A 121 14.27 -4.29 4.44
C ARG A 121 15.13 -3.56 3.41
N LYS A 122 14.76 -3.70 2.15
CA LYS A 122 15.56 -3.19 1.04
C LYS A 122 15.54 -1.67 0.96
N ILE A 123 14.40 -1.03 1.27
CA ILE A 123 14.29 0.43 1.21
C ILE A 123 15.11 1.11 2.30
N VAL A 124 15.06 0.62 3.53
CA VAL A 124 15.88 1.17 4.63
C VAL A 124 17.37 1.01 4.31
N HIS A 125 17.79 -0.16 3.81
CA HIS A 125 19.17 -0.37 3.39
C HIS A 125 19.58 0.57 2.24
N ALA A 126 18.71 0.75 1.23
CA ALA A 126 18.99 1.63 0.09
C ALA A 126 19.16 3.11 0.49
N LEU A 127 18.47 3.56 1.56
CA LEU A 127 18.55 4.94 2.03
C LEU A 127 19.67 5.17 3.04
N SER A 128 19.96 4.20 3.90
CA SER A 128 20.86 4.39 5.06
C SER A 128 22.24 3.72 4.92
N ASN A 129 22.45 2.83 3.95
CA ASN A 129 23.59 1.91 3.90
C ASN A 129 23.80 1.10 5.21
N ILE A 130 22.79 1.02 6.06
CA ILE A 130 22.82 0.24 7.30
C ILE A 130 22.25 -1.14 7.03
N GLU A 131 22.91 -2.20 7.50
CA GLU A 131 22.32 -3.54 7.50
C GLU A 131 21.07 -3.54 8.40
N SER A 132 19.91 -3.64 7.81
CA SER A 132 18.62 -3.67 8.50
C SER A 132 18.33 -5.06 9.05
N ASN A 133 19.25 -5.60 9.87
CA ASN A 133 19.06 -6.87 10.54
C ASN A 133 17.96 -6.71 11.60
N GLY A 134 16.79 -7.28 11.36
CA GLY A 134 15.69 -7.33 12.33
C GLY A 134 14.41 -6.59 11.97
N LEU A 135 14.34 -5.89 10.84
CA LEU A 135 13.07 -5.35 10.34
C LEU A 135 12.21 -6.50 9.77
N GLU A 136 11.52 -7.19 10.66
CA GLU A 136 10.50 -8.14 10.24
C GLU A 136 9.26 -7.37 9.80
N TYR A 137 8.72 -7.77 8.67
CA TYR A 137 7.37 -7.63 8.18
C TYR A 137 6.58 -6.45 8.76
N PHE A 138 6.95 -5.25 8.36
CA PHE A 138 6.18 -4.04 8.66
C PHE A 138 4.85 -4.08 7.89
N GLY A 139 3.81 -3.51 8.36
CA GLY A 139 2.50 -3.48 7.71
C GLY A 139 1.53 -4.55 8.23
N TYR A 140 1.99 -5.78 8.42
CA TYR A 140 1.16 -6.84 8.97
C TYR A 140 0.95 -6.71 10.49
N TYR A 141 1.98 -6.32 11.24
CA TYR A 141 1.91 -6.15 12.70
C TYR A 141 1.64 -4.72 13.15
N ASN A 142 1.95 -3.75 12.32
CA ASN A 142 1.78 -2.34 12.64
C ASN A 142 0.63 -1.74 11.82
N ARG A 143 -0.13 -0.87 12.45
CA ARG A 143 -1.14 -0.06 11.77
C ARG A 143 -0.49 1.02 10.91
N LEU A 144 -1.14 1.37 9.80
CA LEU A 144 -0.69 2.41 8.90
C LEU A 144 -0.85 3.81 9.54
N ASP A 145 0.12 4.67 9.31
CA ASP A 145 -0.03 6.11 9.63
C ASP A 145 -0.64 6.83 8.43
N TYR A 146 -1.94 6.99 8.43
CA TYR A 146 -2.68 7.64 7.34
C TYR A 146 -2.34 9.11 7.18
N SER A 147 -1.82 9.78 8.22
CA SER A 147 -1.43 11.19 8.14
C SER A 147 -0.29 11.45 7.15
N LEU A 148 0.44 10.39 6.77
CA LEU A 148 1.51 10.46 5.77
C LEU A 148 1.02 10.43 4.32
N LEU A 149 -0.27 10.15 4.11
CA LEU A 149 -0.88 10.15 2.78
C LEU A 149 -1.53 11.51 2.53
N SER A 150 -1.05 12.23 1.53
CA SER A 150 -1.67 13.50 1.08
C SER A 150 -3.14 13.26 0.73
N ASP A 151 -4.01 14.11 1.23
CA ASP A 151 -5.47 13.99 1.07
C ASP A 151 -6.05 12.63 1.51
N TYR A 152 -5.49 12.01 2.56
CA TYR A 152 -5.90 10.66 2.99
C TYR A 152 -7.41 10.49 3.15
N LYS A 153 -8.14 11.54 3.51
CA LYS A 153 -9.61 11.54 3.64
C LYS A 153 -10.35 11.26 2.33
N LEU A 154 -9.69 11.34 1.17
CA LEU A 154 -10.29 10.96 -0.11
C LEU A 154 -10.28 9.45 -0.34
N TYR A 155 -9.47 8.69 0.40
CA TYR A 155 -9.22 7.27 0.15
C TYR A 155 -9.83 6.39 1.23
N ASN A 156 -10.35 5.24 0.81
CA ASN A 156 -10.84 4.23 1.75
C ASN A 156 -9.65 3.65 2.54
N PRO A 157 -9.77 3.55 3.86
CA PRO A 157 -8.75 2.89 4.67
C PRO A 157 -8.62 1.41 4.33
N SER A 158 -7.44 0.86 4.59
CA SER A 158 -7.13 -0.54 4.33
C SER A 158 -6.46 -1.17 5.55
N ILE A 159 -6.86 -2.39 5.89
CA ILE A 159 -6.25 -3.19 6.95
C ILE A 159 -5.69 -4.47 6.35
N GLU A 160 -4.40 -4.73 6.53
CA GLU A 160 -3.77 -5.96 6.05
C GLU A 160 -4.04 -7.11 7.00
N LEU A 161 -4.77 -8.14 6.52
CA LEU A 161 -5.09 -9.33 7.31
C LEU A 161 -4.07 -10.46 7.14
N ALA A 162 -3.56 -10.66 5.92
CA ALA A 162 -2.55 -11.68 5.62
C ALA A 162 -1.86 -11.41 4.28
N ARG A 163 -0.64 -11.92 4.15
CA ARG A 163 0.12 -11.92 2.89
C ARG A 163 0.26 -13.32 2.30
N GLY A 164 0.43 -13.38 0.98
CA GLY A 164 0.53 -14.64 0.23
C GLY A 164 -0.80 -15.36 0.11
N CYS A 165 -0.82 -16.41 -0.71
CA CYS A 165 -2.01 -17.21 -0.97
C CYS A 165 -1.72 -18.72 -0.93
N GLY A 166 -0.60 -19.16 -1.52
CA GLY A 166 -0.15 -20.54 -1.51
C GLY A 166 -0.96 -21.50 -2.41
N ARG A 167 -1.80 -20.98 -3.31
CA ARG A 167 -2.69 -21.80 -4.14
C ARG A 167 -2.09 -22.25 -5.48
N GLY A 168 -0.90 -21.78 -5.83
CA GLY A 168 -0.16 -22.22 -7.02
C GLY A 168 -0.76 -21.84 -8.37
N CYS A 169 -1.63 -20.84 -8.45
CA CYS A 169 -2.20 -20.39 -9.74
C CYS A 169 -1.08 -19.89 -10.67
N ALA A 170 -0.94 -20.50 -11.85
CA ALA A 170 0.17 -20.26 -12.78
C ALA A 170 0.29 -18.79 -13.26
N TYR A 171 -0.81 -18.07 -13.30
CA TYR A 171 -0.86 -16.66 -13.75
C TYR A 171 -0.69 -15.64 -12.60
N CYS A 172 -0.62 -16.09 -11.34
CA CYS A 172 -0.71 -15.20 -10.19
C CYS A 172 0.66 -15.02 -9.52
N ALA A 173 1.10 -13.76 -9.39
CA ALA A 173 2.36 -13.43 -8.71
C ALA A 173 2.37 -13.84 -7.21
N ASP A 174 1.21 -13.94 -6.58
CA ASP A 174 1.06 -14.37 -5.18
C ASP A 174 0.74 -15.88 -5.04
N GLY A 175 0.54 -16.59 -6.15
CA GLY A 175 0.10 -17.98 -6.16
C GLY A 175 1.03 -18.93 -5.40
N ASN A 176 2.34 -18.77 -5.55
CA ASN A 176 3.36 -19.59 -4.92
C ASN A 176 3.87 -19.06 -3.58
N LYS A 177 3.42 -17.86 -3.16
CA LYS A 177 3.82 -17.29 -1.88
C LYS A 177 3.03 -17.94 -0.76
N LYS A 178 3.72 -18.58 0.18
CA LYS A 178 3.09 -19.17 1.37
C LYS A 178 2.26 -18.10 2.09
N LYS A 179 1.02 -18.45 2.42
CA LYS A 179 0.14 -17.59 3.21
C LYS A 179 0.72 -17.40 4.61
N SER A 180 0.81 -16.16 5.07
CA SER A 180 1.14 -15.84 6.47
C SER A 180 0.00 -16.26 7.40
N SER A 181 0.23 -16.25 8.72
CA SER A 181 -0.86 -16.27 9.69
C SER A 181 -1.83 -15.11 9.43
N VAL A 182 -3.09 -15.28 9.77
CA VAL A 182 -4.07 -14.19 9.73
C VAL A 182 -3.88 -13.32 10.97
N LYS A 183 -3.96 -12.00 10.81
CA LYS A 183 -3.97 -11.05 11.93
C LYS A 183 -5.14 -11.40 12.86
N ASP A 184 -4.90 -11.41 14.16
CA ASP A 184 -5.96 -11.74 15.11
C ASP A 184 -7.07 -10.67 15.11
N ALA A 185 -8.29 -11.10 15.48
CA ALA A 185 -9.46 -10.23 15.39
C ALA A 185 -9.39 -9.04 16.35
N ASN A 186 -8.73 -9.16 17.51
CA ASN A 186 -8.59 -8.02 18.43
C ASN A 186 -7.69 -6.95 17.82
N SER A 187 -6.56 -7.34 17.23
CA SER A 187 -5.68 -6.38 16.53
C SER A 187 -6.40 -5.67 15.38
N VAL A 188 -7.29 -6.37 14.68
CA VAL A 188 -8.11 -5.74 13.63
C VAL A 188 -9.10 -4.74 14.22
N ILE A 189 -9.75 -5.06 15.34
CA ILE A 189 -10.66 -4.14 16.04
C ILE A 189 -9.90 -2.90 16.53
N ASP A 190 -8.71 -3.08 17.09
CA ASP A 190 -7.88 -1.96 17.55
C ASP A 190 -7.47 -1.02 16.39
N GLU A 191 -7.20 -1.59 15.20
CA GLU A 191 -6.98 -0.80 13.99
C GLU A 191 -8.25 -0.10 13.50
N LEU A 192 -9.42 -0.72 13.61
CA LEU A 192 -10.71 -0.09 13.29
C LEU A 192 -11.00 1.11 14.20
N HIS A 193 -10.75 1.02 15.50
CA HIS A 193 -10.85 2.17 16.40
C HIS A 193 -9.90 3.30 15.99
N PHE A 194 -8.68 2.96 15.59
CA PHE A 194 -7.74 3.96 15.08
C PHE A 194 -8.23 4.61 13.77
N VAL A 195 -8.77 3.83 12.84
CA VAL A 195 -9.37 4.34 11.60
C VAL A 195 -10.53 5.28 11.92
N GLU A 196 -11.42 4.89 12.84
CA GLU A 196 -12.56 5.71 13.27
C GLU A 196 -12.11 7.07 13.80
N GLN A 197 -11.09 7.08 14.67
CA GLN A 197 -10.53 8.32 15.22
C GLN A 197 -9.82 9.19 14.17
N THR A 198 -9.17 8.55 13.17
CA THR A 198 -8.39 9.25 12.17
C THR A 198 -9.27 9.91 11.10
N TYR A 199 -10.28 9.18 10.62
CA TYR A 199 -11.08 9.62 9.49
C TYR A 199 -12.30 10.46 9.86
N ASP A 200 -12.85 10.28 11.06
CA ASP A 200 -14.03 10.99 11.55
C ASP A 200 -15.22 11.01 10.57
N TYR A 201 -15.51 9.87 9.94
CA TYR A 201 -16.66 9.69 9.04
C TYR A 201 -17.88 9.13 9.76
N GLU A 202 -19.08 9.35 9.23
CA GLU A 202 -20.29 8.68 9.68
C GLU A 202 -20.30 7.21 9.29
N ASP A 203 -19.83 6.89 8.08
CA ASP A 203 -19.73 5.54 7.52
C ASP A 203 -18.32 5.24 7.06
N PHE A 204 -17.85 4.01 7.26
CA PHE A 204 -16.56 3.55 6.79
C PHE A 204 -16.70 2.46 5.74
N ASN A 205 -15.90 2.56 4.68
CA ASN A 205 -15.73 1.52 3.69
C ASN A 205 -14.29 1.05 3.72
N ILE A 206 -14.02 -0.04 4.43
CA ILE A 206 -12.68 -0.54 4.70
C ILE A 206 -12.34 -1.67 3.73
N TYR A 207 -11.12 -1.69 3.23
CA TYR A 207 -10.63 -2.80 2.44
C TYR A 207 -9.74 -3.72 3.28
N PHE A 208 -10.16 -4.96 3.47
CA PHE A 208 -9.34 -6.00 4.07
C PHE A 208 -8.38 -6.58 3.04
N GLN A 209 -7.10 -6.24 3.18
CA GLN A 209 -6.04 -6.66 2.29
C GLN A 209 -5.62 -8.10 2.59
N MET A 210 -6.04 -9.00 1.74
CA MET A 210 -5.73 -10.42 1.80
C MET A 210 -5.97 -11.04 0.41
N ALA A 211 -5.05 -11.86 -0.08
CA ALA A 211 -5.16 -12.45 -1.42
C ALA A 211 -6.39 -13.37 -1.57
N THR A 212 -6.79 -14.03 -0.50
CA THR A 212 -8.02 -14.84 -0.41
C THR A 212 -8.54 -14.71 1.01
N PHE A 213 -9.67 -14.06 1.20
CA PHE A 213 -10.30 -13.98 2.52
C PHE A 213 -10.74 -15.37 2.96
N GLN A 214 -10.06 -15.86 3.96
CA GLN A 214 -10.30 -17.15 4.58
C GLN A 214 -9.77 -17.09 6.01
N VAL A 215 -10.67 -17.02 6.94
CA VAL A 215 -10.42 -16.93 8.39
C VAL A 215 -11.17 -18.06 9.10
N GLU A 216 -10.78 -18.36 10.33
CA GLU A 216 -11.42 -19.39 11.15
C GLU A 216 -12.74 -18.87 11.74
N ASP A 217 -13.69 -19.76 12.02
CA ASP A 217 -14.99 -19.42 12.62
C ASP A 217 -14.82 -18.63 13.93
N ARG A 218 -13.87 -19.06 14.77
CA ARG A 218 -13.55 -18.36 16.02
C ARG A 218 -13.14 -16.89 15.78
N TRP A 219 -12.42 -16.62 14.68
CA TRP A 219 -12.04 -15.27 14.29
C TRP A 219 -13.27 -14.43 13.96
N ILE A 220 -14.20 -15.00 13.16
CA ILE A 220 -15.45 -14.35 12.78
C ILE A 220 -16.30 -14.06 14.00
N GLU A 221 -16.48 -15.03 14.89
CA GLU A 221 -17.27 -14.87 16.11
C GLU A 221 -16.71 -13.76 17.01
N LEU A 222 -15.39 -13.73 17.19
CA LEU A 222 -14.75 -12.69 17.99
C LEU A 222 -14.92 -11.31 17.34
N TYR A 223 -14.67 -11.22 16.04
CA TYR A 223 -14.84 -9.99 15.25
C TYR A 223 -16.29 -9.46 15.38
N ARG A 224 -17.29 -10.30 15.11
CA ARG A 224 -18.72 -9.93 15.20
C ARG A 224 -19.09 -9.43 16.58
N ARG A 225 -18.65 -10.12 17.64
CA ARG A 225 -18.95 -9.72 19.02
C ARG A 225 -18.36 -8.35 19.35
N ARG A 226 -17.13 -8.08 18.89
CA ARG A 226 -16.46 -6.81 19.18
C ARG A 226 -16.92 -5.67 18.27
N MET A 227 -17.50 -5.97 17.11
CA MET A 227 -18.10 -4.92 16.27
C MET A 227 -19.28 -4.20 16.95
N CYS A 228 -19.89 -4.79 17.99
CA CYS A 228 -20.89 -4.10 18.81
C CYS A 228 -20.31 -2.98 19.70
N GLU A 229 -18.99 -2.82 19.75
CA GLU A 229 -18.32 -1.73 20.47
C GLU A 229 -18.37 -0.39 19.69
N PHE A 230 -18.71 -0.45 18.40
CA PHE A 230 -18.79 0.72 17.54
C PHE A 230 -20.23 1.23 17.40
N ASP A 231 -20.39 2.54 17.52
CA ASP A 231 -21.66 3.23 17.23
C ASP A 231 -21.85 3.49 15.73
N LYS A 232 -20.77 3.40 14.94
CA LYS A 232 -20.75 3.66 13.51
C LYS A 232 -20.87 2.39 12.68
N ILE A 233 -21.37 2.52 11.45
CA ILE A 233 -21.48 1.40 10.52
C ILE A 233 -20.19 1.24 9.73
N PHE A 234 -19.60 0.05 9.80
CA PHE A 234 -18.44 -0.33 9.01
C PHE A 234 -18.85 -1.26 7.88
N TYR A 235 -18.76 -0.75 6.65
CA TYR A 235 -18.77 -1.58 5.47
C TYR A 235 -17.36 -2.05 5.19
N TRP A 236 -17.18 -3.31 4.82
CA TRP A 236 -15.88 -3.81 4.45
C TRP A 236 -15.92 -4.61 3.14
N ARG A 237 -14.81 -4.62 2.46
CA ARG A 237 -14.62 -5.38 1.23
C ARG A 237 -13.39 -6.26 1.37
N CYS A 238 -13.43 -7.40 0.72
CA CYS A 238 -12.29 -8.30 0.59
C CYS A 238 -12.34 -9.02 -0.76
N THR A 239 -11.24 -9.64 -1.12
CA THR A 239 -11.20 -10.59 -2.23
C THR A 239 -11.25 -12.01 -1.66
N SER A 240 -12.10 -12.87 -2.21
CA SER A 240 -12.12 -14.26 -1.85
C SER A 240 -12.42 -15.15 -3.06
N ARG A 241 -12.27 -16.46 -2.86
CA ARG A 241 -12.66 -17.50 -3.80
C ARG A 241 -13.92 -18.17 -3.27
N ILE A 242 -14.79 -18.60 -4.17
CA ILE A 242 -16.04 -19.28 -3.79
C ILE A 242 -15.78 -20.57 -3.00
N ASP A 243 -14.70 -21.28 -3.31
CA ASP A 243 -14.30 -22.51 -2.62
C ASP A 243 -13.59 -22.29 -1.27
N ALA A 244 -13.31 -21.04 -0.93
CA ALA A 244 -12.72 -20.62 0.33
C ALA A 244 -13.72 -19.97 1.29
N LEU A 245 -14.93 -19.70 0.83
CA LEU A 245 -16.01 -19.13 1.63
C LEU A 245 -16.86 -20.23 2.24
N ASP A 246 -16.88 -20.32 3.56
CA ASP A 246 -17.97 -21.00 4.24
C ASP A 246 -19.15 -20.02 4.33
N LEU A 247 -20.29 -20.38 3.71
CA LEU A 247 -21.51 -19.54 3.74
C LEU A 247 -22.01 -19.28 5.16
N LYS A 248 -21.63 -20.12 6.13
CA LYS A 248 -21.95 -19.93 7.56
C LYS A 248 -21.11 -18.81 8.19
N SER A 249 -19.96 -18.47 7.60
CA SER A 249 -19.06 -17.43 8.08
C SER A 249 -19.31 -16.05 7.47
N ILE A 250 -20.29 -15.94 6.57
CA ILE A 250 -20.73 -14.64 6.04
C ILE A 250 -21.76 -14.07 7.02
N PRO A 251 -21.51 -12.88 7.57
CA PRO A 251 -22.43 -12.24 8.51
C PRO A 251 -23.75 -11.84 7.86
#